data_e17633e5d14c85857f2b6e89eb6dca03
#
_entry.id   e17633e5d14c85857f2b6e89eb6dca03
#
_cell.length_a   1.000
_cell.length_b   1.000
_cell.length_c   1.000
_cell.angle_alpha   90.00
_cell.angle_beta   90.00
_cell.angle_gamma   90.00
#
_symmetry.space_group_name_H-M   'P 1'
#
loop_
_entity.id
_entity.type
_entity.pdbx_description
1 polymer ?
#
loop_
_entity_poly.entity_id
_entity_poly.type
_entity_poly.pdbx_seq_one_letter_code
_entity_poly.pdbx_strand_id
1 'polypeptide(L)'
;MTSAKHKNPPAKPKEKYSVQQALTNYYLLIMFTLFPLFFTDAYFNIRHDKYYFFIILTGILVIAEFLIIMTASVDKPPEETKLEKPKPKHLYEELSFMDWAFIVFLGINVISTLLSANPLDALLGTQGRNNGLVLMAFYTAAYFMITRCFKYFEYIFVALAFGSMIVYALAVLNSFYIDPLGMFTLLTDQQTITDFTSTIGNKNLLSSYICIAMPVMIAMSVITEKTLLRAIYLIATGFGFAALMTADSDSGILGMAVFMVIYLIWFSNNLVRLKRFFLSTTVMLLFAKLLRLFSLCFGDKSKGFDKFQEIFVFSGIGWILLAACAVITGILYLIDYKKPNITISKAVPIALAVVFGFCAVAMIGIMIYFSCIDTETDLGSFERIIRFNDIWGTHRGFMWIRSIWIFGDASFIEKLFGVGPDMFYSAFSPYFDDLSKYGDSSTNAAHNEYLNYLITIGITGLLSYLAIVCGTIKNAVKYAKENPMLIACVSAVICYAVQSVVNLYQPITTPLFFIFIALCEAFVRNAKAEKSAV
;
A
#
# COMPACT_ATOMS: atom_id res chain seq x y z
N MET A 1 -38.97 45.59 -19.59
CA MET A 1 -38.06 44.81 -18.74
C MET A 1 -37.62 43.57 -19.51
N THR A 2 -36.45 43.65 -20.15
CA THR A 2 -35.91 42.63 -21.03
C THR A 2 -35.03 41.68 -20.19
N SER A 3 -35.44 40.42 -20.11
CA SER A 3 -34.73 39.32 -19.43
C SER A 3 -33.38 39.06 -20.10
N ALA A 4 -32.29 39.37 -19.41
CA ALA A 4 -30.95 39.01 -19.85
C ALA A 4 -30.77 37.49 -19.69
N LYS A 5 -30.74 36.75 -20.79
CA LYS A 5 -30.35 35.34 -20.84
C LYS A 5 -28.87 35.22 -20.43
N HIS A 6 -28.60 34.64 -19.25
CA HIS A 6 -27.28 34.18 -18.88
C HIS A 6 -26.81 33.11 -19.91
N LYS A 7 -25.93 33.51 -20.82
CA LYS A 7 -25.18 32.55 -21.65
C LYS A 7 -24.20 31.79 -20.75
N ASN A 8 -24.43 30.50 -20.63
CA ASN A 8 -23.41 29.62 -20.03
C ASN A 8 -22.07 29.79 -20.78
N PRO A 9 -20.94 29.91 -20.07
CA PRO A 9 -19.64 29.97 -20.73
C PRO A 9 -19.45 28.75 -21.62
N PRO A 10 -18.79 28.86 -22.79
CA PRO A 10 -18.57 27.75 -23.68
C PRO A 10 -17.82 26.66 -22.96
N ALA A 11 -18.28 25.41 -23.09
CA ALA A 11 -17.62 24.24 -22.54
C ALA A 11 -16.16 24.22 -23.05
N LYS A 12 -15.20 24.15 -22.14
CA LYS A 12 -13.79 23.99 -22.51
C LYS A 12 -13.65 22.79 -23.45
N PRO A 13 -12.92 22.92 -24.59
CA PRO A 13 -12.71 21.80 -25.48
C PRO A 13 -12.13 20.62 -24.71
N LYS A 14 -12.67 19.42 -24.91
CA LYS A 14 -12.12 18.20 -24.33
C LYS A 14 -10.70 18.03 -24.85
N GLU A 15 -9.71 18.23 -23.99
CA GLU A 15 -8.32 17.95 -24.33
C GLU A 15 -8.18 16.49 -24.76
N LYS A 16 -7.68 16.27 -25.97
CA LYS A 16 -7.39 14.91 -26.45
C LYS A 16 -6.23 14.31 -25.65
N TYR A 17 -6.32 13.04 -25.29
CA TYR A 17 -5.22 12.29 -24.74
C TYR A 17 -4.18 12.02 -25.84
N SER A 18 -2.89 12.13 -25.51
CA SER A 18 -1.83 11.56 -26.37
C SER A 18 -1.90 10.02 -26.34
N VAL A 19 -1.33 9.36 -27.34
CA VAL A 19 -1.27 7.89 -27.37
C VAL A 19 -0.56 7.35 -26.13
N GLN A 20 0.55 7.98 -25.72
CA GLN A 20 1.29 7.64 -24.51
C GLN A 20 0.43 7.75 -23.24
N GLN A 21 -0.32 8.84 -23.10
CA GLN A 21 -1.25 9.04 -21.99
C GLN A 21 -2.34 7.98 -21.96
N ALA A 22 -2.87 7.61 -23.11
CA ALA A 22 -3.90 6.57 -23.23
C ALA A 22 -3.34 5.20 -22.84
N LEU A 23 -2.15 4.82 -23.34
CA LEU A 23 -1.50 3.55 -23.01
C LEU A 23 -1.20 3.44 -21.50
N THR A 24 -0.62 4.48 -20.90
CA THR A 24 -0.34 4.51 -19.46
C THR A 24 -1.64 4.40 -18.64
N ASN A 25 -2.71 5.07 -19.07
CA ASN A 25 -4.00 4.99 -18.41
C ASN A 25 -4.64 3.58 -18.54
N TYR A 26 -4.55 2.92 -19.70
CA TYR A 26 -5.00 1.53 -19.86
C TYR A 26 -4.16 0.56 -19.01
N TYR A 27 -2.85 0.76 -18.95
CA TYR A 27 -1.97 0.00 -18.05
C TYR A 27 -2.46 0.09 -16.60
N LEU A 28 -2.73 1.29 -16.10
CA LEU A 28 -3.23 1.50 -14.74
C LEU A 28 -4.61 0.90 -14.51
N LEU A 29 -5.52 0.98 -15.49
CA LEU A 29 -6.84 0.34 -15.41
C LEU A 29 -6.68 -1.18 -15.26
N ILE A 30 -5.82 -1.81 -16.07
CA ILE A 30 -5.56 -3.24 -16.01
C ILE A 30 -4.92 -3.60 -14.66
N MET A 31 -3.95 -2.81 -14.18
CA MET A 31 -3.30 -3.05 -12.89
C MET A 31 -4.25 -2.90 -11.70
N PHE A 32 -5.26 -2.04 -11.79
CA PHE A 32 -6.22 -1.84 -10.70
C PHE A 32 -7.42 -2.79 -10.75
N THR A 33 -7.72 -3.40 -11.90
CA THR A 33 -8.86 -4.30 -12.06
C THR A 33 -8.45 -5.75 -12.25
N LEU A 34 -7.69 -6.06 -13.30
CA LEU A 34 -7.38 -7.44 -13.68
C LEU A 34 -6.22 -8.02 -12.86
N PHE A 35 -5.18 -7.24 -12.59
CA PHE A 35 -4.01 -7.73 -11.86
C PHE A 35 -4.36 -8.36 -10.50
N PRO A 36 -5.16 -7.74 -9.60
CA PRO A 36 -5.51 -8.38 -8.34
C PRO A 36 -6.38 -9.63 -8.50
N LEU A 37 -7.09 -9.78 -9.63
CA LEU A 37 -7.98 -10.90 -9.89
C LEU A 37 -7.32 -12.05 -10.67
N PHE A 38 -6.17 -11.81 -11.32
CA PHE A 38 -5.54 -12.78 -12.20
C PHE A 38 -4.88 -13.94 -11.44
N PHE A 39 -5.16 -15.17 -11.86
CA PHE A 39 -4.52 -16.41 -11.43
C PHE A 39 -4.75 -17.48 -12.50
N THR A 40 -3.94 -18.55 -12.54
CA THR A 40 -4.05 -19.65 -13.49
C THR A 40 -4.36 -20.99 -12.83
N ASP A 41 -3.58 -21.38 -11.83
CA ASP A 41 -3.66 -22.69 -11.17
C ASP A 41 -4.02 -22.54 -9.68
N ALA A 42 -5.16 -21.95 -9.38
CA ALA A 42 -5.62 -21.74 -8.03
C ALA A 42 -4.51 -21.20 -7.10
N TYR A 43 -4.27 -21.83 -5.97
CA TYR A 43 -3.33 -21.33 -4.95
C TYR A 43 -1.85 -21.44 -5.36
N PHE A 44 -1.45 -22.51 -6.06
CA PHE A 44 -0.02 -22.86 -6.18
C PHE A 44 0.78 -21.87 -7.02
N ASN A 45 0.19 -21.28 -8.04
CA ASN A 45 0.88 -20.41 -9.00
C ASN A 45 0.61 -18.91 -8.81
N ILE A 46 -0.22 -18.49 -7.86
CA ILE A 46 -0.65 -17.08 -7.72
C ILE A 46 0.54 -16.09 -7.69
N ARG A 47 1.64 -16.41 -7.00
CA ARG A 47 2.84 -15.54 -6.97
C ARG A 47 3.50 -15.43 -8.34
N HIS A 48 3.70 -16.55 -9.00
CA HIS A 48 4.24 -16.62 -10.36
C HIS A 48 3.36 -15.87 -11.35
N ASP A 49 2.07 -16.10 -11.30
CA ASP A 49 1.09 -15.46 -12.17
C ASP A 49 1.14 -13.94 -12.04
N LYS A 50 1.14 -13.41 -10.80
CA LYS A 50 1.24 -11.96 -10.55
C LYS A 50 2.58 -11.38 -11.01
N TYR A 51 3.69 -12.11 -10.78
CA TYR A 51 5.01 -11.71 -11.24
C TYR A 51 5.04 -11.55 -12.76
N TYR A 52 4.66 -12.60 -13.50
CA TYR A 52 4.67 -12.54 -14.95
C TYR A 52 3.66 -11.56 -15.52
N PHE A 53 2.46 -11.48 -14.95
CA PHE A 53 1.47 -10.48 -15.34
C PHE A 53 2.05 -9.07 -15.27
N PHE A 54 2.66 -8.72 -14.13
CA PHE A 54 3.27 -7.40 -13.94
C PHE A 54 4.41 -7.14 -14.91
N ILE A 55 5.35 -8.09 -15.06
CA ILE A 55 6.53 -7.92 -15.93
C ILE A 55 6.11 -7.82 -17.40
N ILE A 56 5.24 -8.71 -17.86
CA ILE A 56 4.79 -8.71 -19.26
C ILE A 56 4.04 -7.41 -19.57
N LEU A 57 3.08 -7.04 -18.74
CA LEU A 57 2.29 -5.82 -18.98
C LEU A 57 3.16 -4.55 -18.93
N THR A 58 4.07 -4.46 -17.95
CA THR A 58 5.01 -3.32 -17.86
C THR A 58 6.01 -3.33 -19.03
N GLY A 59 6.49 -4.51 -19.44
CA GLY A 59 7.35 -4.66 -20.61
C GLY A 59 6.68 -4.18 -21.90
N ILE A 60 5.42 -4.56 -22.10
CA ILE A 60 4.61 -4.07 -23.24
C ILE A 60 4.50 -2.54 -23.21
N LEU A 61 4.22 -1.95 -22.03
CA LEU A 61 4.14 -0.49 -21.89
C LEU A 61 5.47 0.16 -22.27
N VAL A 62 6.59 -0.32 -21.73
CA VAL A 62 7.93 0.23 -22.00
C VAL A 62 8.28 0.15 -23.49
N ILE A 63 8.04 -0.99 -24.13
CA ILE A 63 8.29 -1.19 -25.57
C ILE A 63 7.40 -0.26 -26.39
N ALA A 64 6.11 -0.17 -26.08
CA ALA A 64 5.17 0.70 -26.81
C ALA A 64 5.57 2.18 -26.70
N GLU A 65 5.91 2.66 -25.50
CA GLU A 65 6.37 4.04 -25.27
C GLU A 65 7.69 4.32 -26.03
N PHE A 66 8.64 3.37 -26.01
CA PHE A 66 9.88 3.49 -26.76
C PHE A 66 9.62 3.60 -28.28
N LEU A 67 8.74 2.75 -28.84
CA LEU A 67 8.38 2.79 -30.25
C LEU A 67 7.72 4.13 -30.64
N ILE A 68 6.85 4.68 -29.78
CA ILE A 68 6.22 5.99 -30.02
C ILE A 68 7.28 7.10 -30.06
N ILE A 69 8.25 7.09 -29.14
CA ILE A 69 9.33 8.08 -29.10
C ILE A 69 10.19 7.98 -30.38
N MET A 70 10.50 6.77 -30.81
CA MET A 70 11.31 6.54 -32.03
C MET A 70 10.58 7.01 -33.29
N THR A 71 9.29 6.70 -33.44
CA THR A 71 8.49 7.11 -34.59
C THR A 71 8.26 8.63 -34.62
N ALA A 72 7.98 9.25 -33.47
CA ALA A 72 7.80 10.70 -33.37
C ALA A 72 9.07 11.49 -33.71
N SER A 73 10.24 10.87 -33.63
CA SER A 73 11.53 11.49 -33.99
C SER A 73 11.76 11.52 -35.51
N VAL A 74 11.08 10.64 -36.25
CA VAL A 74 11.21 10.53 -37.73
C VAL A 74 10.34 11.56 -38.46
N ASP A 75 9.21 11.95 -37.88
CA ASP A 75 8.20 12.80 -38.52
C ASP A 75 8.41 14.32 -38.33
N LYS A 76 9.57 14.77 -37.85
CA LYS A 76 9.86 16.20 -37.75
C LYS A 76 10.28 16.74 -39.13
N PRO A 77 9.52 17.65 -39.77
CA PRO A 77 9.94 18.33 -40.97
C PRO A 77 11.19 19.19 -40.68
N PRO A 78 12.08 19.41 -41.67
CA PRO A 78 13.24 20.27 -41.50
C PRO A 78 12.80 21.69 -41.15
N GLU A 79 13.21 22.18 -39.99
CA GLU A 79 12.84 23.50 -39.47
C GLU A 79 13.39 24.66 -40.35
N GLU A 80 12.45 25.39 -40.92
CA GLU A 80 12.67 26.80 -41.26
C GLU A 80 11.96 27.65 -40.21
N THR A 81 12.65 28.03 -39.15
CA THR A 81 12.40 29.31 -38.43
C THR A 81 13.50 29.52 -37.37
N LYS A 82 14.29 30.57 -37.58
CA LYS A 82 15.27 31.09 -36.62
C LYS A 82 14.54 31.82 -35.47
N LEU A 83 14.01 31.08 -34.51
CA LEU A 83 13.75 31.56 -33.15
C LEU A 83 14.86 31.01 -32.27
N GLU A 84 15.46 31.83 -31.42
CA GLU A 84 16.51 31.42 -30.49
C GLU A 84 16.05 30.14 -29.76
N LYS A 85 16.70 29.03 -30.09
CA LYS A 85 16.44 27.74 -29.42
C LYS A 85 16.81 27.92 -27.95
N PRO A 86 15.91 27.68 -26.99
CA PRO A 86 16.32 27.59 -25.59
C PRO A 86 17.45 26.56 -25.50
N LYS A 87 18.53 26.91 -24.79
CA LYS A 87 19.66 26.01 -24.57
C LYS A 87 19.14 24.65 -24.14
N PRO A 88 19.55 23.54 -24.77
CA PRO A 88 19.10 22.22 -24.34
C PRO A 88 19.47 22.06 -22.86
N LYS A 89 18.48 21.92 -22.01
CA LYS A 89 18.70 21.56 -20.61
C LYS A 89 19.36 20.20 -20.57
N HIS A 90 20.40 20.04 -19.80
CA HIS A 90 20.98 18.73 -19.58
C HIS A 90 19.95 17.81 -18.94
N LEU A 91 19.86 16.55 -19.36
CA LEU A 91 18.89 15.56 -18.89
C LEU A 91 18.82 15.49 -17.35
N TYR A 92 19.95 15.63 -16.66
CA TYR A 92 20.03 15.62 -15.20
C TYR A 92 19.37 16.84 -14.53
N GLU A 93 19.21 17.99 -15.22
CA GLU A 93 18.53 19.18 -14.70
C GLU A 93 17.02 19.01 -14.65
N GLU A 94 16.47 18.03 -15.39
CA GLU A 94 15.04 17.70 -15.42
C GLU A 94 14.65 16.60 -14.44
N LEU A 95 15.64 15.90 -13.84
CA LEU A 95 15.39 14.83 -12.89
C LEU A 95 15.03 15.40 -11.51
N SER A 96 13.92 14.92 -10.96
CA SER A 96 13.50 15.25 -9.59
C SER A 96 14.33 14.47 -8.56
N PHE A 97 14.23 14.89 -7.28
CA PHE A 97 14.79 14.10 -6.17
C PHE A 97 14.29 12.64 -6.19
N MET A 98 13.01 12.42 -6.54
CA MET A 98 12.43 11.09 -6.60
C MET A 98 13.01 10.26 -7.74
N ASP A 99 13.29 10.88 -8.90
CA ASP A 99 13.94 10.19 -10.01
C ASP A 99 15.35 9.71 -9.61
N TRP A 100 16.12 10.58 -8.96
CA TRP A 100 17.43 10.21 -8.44
C TRP A 100 17.35 9.11 -7.38
N ALA A 101 16.36 9.14 -6.49
CA ALA A 101 16.17 8.10 -5.49
C ALA A 101 15.92 6.73 -6.14
N PHE A 102 15.11 6.66 -7.21
CA PHE A 102 14.88 5.43 -7.96
C PHE A 102 16.12 4.96 -8.73
N ILE A 103 16.87 5.87 -9.35
CA ILE A 103 18.12 5.54 -10.06
C ILE A 103 19.15 4.99 -9.07
N VAL A 104 19.32 5.63 -7.92
CA VAL A 104 20.24 5.18 -6.87
C VAL A 104 19.79 3.83 -6.29
N PHE A 105 18.49 3.66 -6.01
CA PHE A 105 17.95 2.39 -5.54
C PHE A 105 18.22 1.25 -6.52
N LEU A 106 17.95 1.45 -7.81
CA LEU A 106 18.24 0.45 -8.84
C LEU A 106 19.75 0.20 -8.97
N GLY A 107 20.57 1.25 -8.96
CA GLY A 107 22.04 1.13 -9.04
C GLY A 107 22.61 0.31 -7.88
N ILE A 108 22.11 0.51 -6.67
CA ILE A 108 22.52 -0.29 -5.50
C ILE A 108 22.08 -1.75 -5.66
N ASN A 109 20.86 -2.02 -6.14
CA ASN A 109 20.41 -3.38 -6.42
C ASN A 109 21.30 -4.07 -7.48
N VAL A 110 21.75 -3.35 -8.51
CA VAL A 110 22.72 -3.87 -9.50
C VAL A 110 24.04 -4.22 -8.83
N ILE A 111 24.61 -3.32 -8.03
CA ILE A 111 25.87 -3.55 -7.31
C ILE A 111 25.74 -4.76 -6.37
N SER A 112 24.66 -4.81 -5.58
CA SER A 112 24.37 -5.92 -4.68
C SER A 112 24.26 -7.25 -5.41
N THR A 113 23.61 -7.28 -6.57
CA THR A 113 23.49 -8.48 -7.41
C THR A 113 24.87 -8.95 -7.91
N LEU A 114 25.73 -8.03 -8.38
CA LEU A 114 27.07 -8.36 -8.88
C LEU A 114 28.00 -8.84 -7.78
N LEU A 115 27.81 -8.40 -6.53
CA LEU A 115 28.59 -8.78 -5.37
C LEU A 115 28.04 -10.03 -4.68
N SER A 116 26.86 -10.51 -5.06
CA SER A 116 26.22 -11.69 -4.47
C SER A 116 27.04 -12.96 -4.73
N ALA A 117 27.02 -13.89 -3.77
CA ALA A 117 27.60 -15.22 -3.95
C ALA A 117 26.93 -16.01 -5.10
N ASN A 118 25.65 -15.72 -5.38
CA ASN A 118 24.87 -16.33 -6.47
C ASN A 118 24.22 -15.22 -7.31
N PRO A 119 24.94 -14.56 -8.23
CA PRO A 119 24.43 -13.41 -8.99
C PRO A 119 23.22 -13.72 -9.86
N LEU A 120 23.10 -14.95 -10.38
CA LEU A 120 21.94 -15.35 -11.19
C LEU A 120 20.66 -15.46 -10.34
N ASP A 121 20.78 -16.02 -9.15
CA ASP A 121 19.67 -16.11 -8.20
C ASP A 121 19.26 -14.71 -7.71
N ALA A 122 20.22 -13.84 -7.42
CA ALA A 122 19.96 -12.45 -7.06
C ALA A 122 19.34 -11.63 -8.22
N LEU A 123 19.67 -11.97 -9.47
CA LEU A 123 19.07 -11.36 -10.66
C LEU A 123 17.60 -11.74 -10.83
N LEU A 124 17.29 -13.03 -10.78
CA LEU A 124 15.96 -13.57 -11.09
C LEU A 124 15.05 -13.65 -9.85
N GLY A 125 15.62 -13.79 -8.67
CA GLY A 125 14.93 -14.12 -7.42
C GLY A 125 14.86 -15.62 -7.17
N THR A 126 14.79 -16.01 -5.91
CA THR A 126 14.85 -17.40 -5.44
C THR A 126 13.55 -17.85 -4.77
N GLN A 127 13.50 -19.14 -4.43
CA GLN A 127 12.45 -19.76 -3.61
C GLN A 127 11.00 -19.45 -4.07
N GLY A 128 10.81 -19.26 -5.39
CA GLY A 128 9.51 -18.96 -6.00
C GLY A 128 8.94 -17.61 -5.62
N ARG A 129 9.77 -16.68 -5.11
CA ARG A 129 9.36 -15.29 -4.79
C ARG A 129 9.59 -14.33 -5.93
N ASN A 130 10.64 -14.54 -6.73
CA ASN A 130 11.02 -13.72 -7.88
C ASN A 130 11.23 -12.23 -7.53
N ASN A 131 11.76 -11.94 -6.32
CA ASN A 131 12.01 -10.58 -5.83
C ASN A 131 13.43 -10.08 -6.18
N GLY A 132 14.05 -10.63 -7.21
CA GLY A 132 15.39 -10.27 -7.67
C GLY A 132 15.47 -8.91 -8.37
N LEU A 133 16.67 -8.59 -8.88
CA LEU A 133 16.98 -7.34 -9.59
C LEU A 133 16.02 -7.07 -10.76
N VAL A 134 15.60 -8.10 -11.50
CA VAL A 134 14.65 -7.94 -12.63
C VAL A 134 13.38 -7.25 -12.15
N LEU A 135 12.79 -7.70 -11.06
CA LEU A 135 11.57 -7.09 -10.53
C LEU A 135 11.79 -5.63 -10.11
N MET A 136 12.94 -5.30 -9.47
CA MET A 136 13.29 -3.93 -9.07
C MET A 136 13.48 -3.02 -10.28
N ALA A 137 14.03 -3.55 -11.38
CA ALA A 137 14.15 -2.83 -12.65
C ALA A 137 12.76 -2.51 -13.25
N PHE A 138 11.81 -3.45 -13.18
CA PHE A 138 10.45 -3.22 -13.66
C PHE A 138 9.65 -2.25 -12.76
N TYR A 139 9.86 -2.23 -11.45
CA TYR A 139 9.30 -1.17 -10.59
C TYR A 139 9.83 0.22 -10.99
N THR A 140 11.13 0.33 -11.24
CA THR A 140 11.76 1.57 -11.69
C THR A 140 11.25 1.99 -13.08
N ALA A 141 11.11 1.06 -14.00
CA ALA A 141 10.55 1.32 -15.33
C ALA A 141 9.09 1.82 -15.25
N ALA A 142 8.24 1.13 -14.48
CA ALA A 142 6.85 1.56 -14.26
C ALA A 142 6.79 2.96 -13.64
N TYR A 143 7.66 3.27 -12.66
CA TYR A 143 7.76 4.61 -12.08
C TYR A 143 8.05 5.66 -13.16
N PHE A 144 9.06 5.45 -14.00
CA PHE A 144 9.40 6.41 -15.05
C PHE A 144 8.30 6.58 -16.10
N MET A 145 7.64 5.50 -16.52
CA MET A 145 6.52 5.59 -17.48
C MET A 145 5.35 6.37 -16.91
N ILE A 146 4.89 6.01 -15.71
CA ILE A 146 3.74 6.66 -15.07
C ILE A 146 4.02 8.13 -14.80
N THR A 147 5.18 8.48 -14.27
CA THR A 147 5.51 9.87 -13.90
C THR A 147 5.61 10.82 -15.10
N ARG A 148 5.83 10.30 -16.32
CA ARG A 148 5.96 11.10 -17.54
C ARG A 148 4.70 11.08 -18.40
N CYS A 149 3.98 9.97 -18.43
CA CYS A 149 2.91 9.74 -19.39
C CYS A 149 1.51 9.70 -18.76
N PHE A 150 1.38 9.65 -17.43
CA PHE A 150 0.07 9.62 -16.79
C PHE A 150 -0.67 10.94 -16.94
N LYS A 151 -1.95 10.86 -17.36
CA LYS A 151 -2.91 11.96 -17.31
C LYS A 151 -4.13 11.53 -16.52
N TYR A 152 -4.45 12.28 -15.46
CA TYR A 152 -5.57 11.97 -14.59
C TYR A 152 -6.91 11.91 -15.34
N PHE A 153 -7.69 10.88 -15.02
CA PHE A 153 -9.11 10.77 -15.38
C PHE A 153 -9.91 10.26 -14.19
N GLU A 154 -11.13 10.76 -14.06
CA GLU A 154 -11.92 10.62 -12.84
C GLU A 154 -12.19 9.15 -12.42
N TYR A 155 -12.31 8.24 -13.40
CA TYR A 155 -12.72 6.86 -13.13
C TYR A 155 -11.57 5.91 -12.74
N ILE A 156 -10.32 6.37 -12.68
CA ILE A 156 -9.20 5.49 -12.36
C ILE A 156 -9.32 4.87 -10.97
N PHE A 157 -9.73 5.65 -9.98
CA PHE A 157 -9.94 5.13 -8.62
C PHE A 157 -11.28 4.40 -8.47
N VAL A 158 -12.23 4.64 -9.36
CA VAL A 158 -13.46 3.83 -9.46
C VAL A 158 -13.12 2.42 -9.94
N ALA A 159 -12.23 2.29 -10.92
CA ALA A 159 -11.72 0.99 -11.38
C ALA A 159 -11.03 0.22 -10.25
N LEU A 160 -10.17 0.90 -9.46
CA LEU A 160 -9.58 0.31 -8.26
C LEU A 160 -10.66 -0.16 -7.26
N ALA A 161 -11.68 0.66 -7.01
CA ALA A 161 -12.77 0.30 -6.09
C ALA A 161 -13.51 -0.97 -6.55
N PHE A 162 -13.84 -1.08 -7.83
CA PHE A 162 -14.53 -2.26 -8.36
C PHE A 162 -13.65 -3.51 -8.31
N GLY A 163 -12.40 -3.44 -8.77
CA GLY A 163 -11.47 -4.58 -8.69
C GLY A 163 -11.28 -5.04 -7.25
N SER A 164 -11.11 -4.09 -6.32
CA SER A 164 -10.95 -4.38 -4.90
C SER A 164 -12.21 -4.98 -4.27
N MET A 165 -13.42 -4.48 -4.60
CA MET A 165 -14.67 -5.05 -4.06
C MET A 165 -14.83 -6.52 -4.42
N ILE A 166 -14.42 -6.94 -5.63
CA ILE A 166 -14.46 -8.36 -6.01
C ILE A 166 -13.49 -9.17 -5.15
N VAL A 167 -12.24 -8.70 -4.98
CA VAL A 167 -11.24 -9.34 -4.10
C VAL A 167 -11.77 -9.45 -2.67
N TYR A 168 -12.36 -8.39 -2.14
CA TYR A 168 -12.90 -8.34 -0.79
C TYR A 168 -14.11 -9.26 -0.60
N ALA A 169 -15.03 -9.28 -1.57
CA ALA A 169 -16.19 -10.17 -1.54
C ALA A 169 -15.76 -11.65 -1.55
N LEU A 170 -14.80 -12.02 -2.41
CA LEU A 170 -14.23 -13.36 -2.45
C LEU A 170 -13.56 -13.73 -1.11
N ALA A 171 -12.82 -12.79 -0.49
CA ALA A 171 -12.19 -13.00 0.80
C ALA A 171 -13.22 -13.29 1.91
N VAL A 172 -14.30 -12.50 1.97
CA VAL A 172 -15.40 -12.74 2.91
C VAL A 172 -16.07 -14.09 2.65
N LEU A 173 -16.37 -14.44 1.41
CA LEU A 173 -16.97 -15.74 1.07
C LEU A 173 -16.04 -16.90 1.46
N ASN A 174 -14.75 -16.81 1.13
CA ASN A 174 -13.78 -17.86 1.45
C ASN A 174 -13.60 -18.05 2.97
N SER A 175 -13.80 -17.03 3.80
CA SER A 175 -13.75 -17.17 5.26
C SER A 175 -14.90 -18.02 5.83
N PHE A 176 -15.96 -18.21 5.03
CA PHE A 176 -17.08 -19.11 5.34
C PHE A 176 -17.08 -20.39 4.48
N TYR A 177 -15.91 -20.75 3.93
CA TYR A 177 -15.74 -21.90 3.03
C TYR A 177 -16.66 -21.89 1.80
N ILE A 178 -17.18 -20.72 1.42
CA ILE A 178 -17.90 -20.53 0.16
C ILE A 178 -16.87 -20.23 -0.92
N ASP A 179 -16.70 -21.13 -1.87
CA ASP A 179 -15.69 -21.06 -2.92
C ASP A 179 -16.32 -21.00 -4.31
N PRO A 180 -16.77 -19.83 -4.78
CA PRO A 180 -17.44 -19.69 -6.05
C PRO A 180 -16.53 -19.96 -7.27
N LEU A 181 -15.21 -19.94 -7.07
CA LEU A 181 -14.22 -20.17 -8.14
C LEU A 181 -13.63 -21.57 -8.14
N GLY A 182 -14.00 -22.43 -7.18
CA GLY A 182 -13.50 -23.79 -7.06
C GLY A 182 -12.02 -23.88 -6.68
N MET A 183 -11.46 -22.87 -6.03
CA MET A 183 -10.04 -22.79 -5.73
C MET A 183 -9.62 -23.75 -4.60
N PHE A 184 -10.55 -24.13 -3.70
CA PHE A 184 -10.28 -25.08 -2.62
C PHE A 184 -10.18 -26.53 -3.09
N THR A 185 -10.70 -26.85 -4.26
CA THR A 185 -10.73 -28.23 -4.79
C THR A 185 -9.35 -28.81 -5.03
N LEU A 186 -8.34 -27.97 -5.26
CA LEU A 186 -6.96 -28.37 -5.47
C LEU A 186 -6.12 -28.41 -4.18
N LEU A 187 -6.66 -27.94 -3.05
CA LEU A 187 -5.98 -27.91 -1.78
C LEU A 187 -6.30 -29.17 -0.99
N THR A 188 -5.27 -29.91 -0.62
CA THR A 188 -5.42 -31.18 0.12
C THR A 188 -5.14 -31.02 1.63
N ASP A 189 -4.41 -29.96 2.01
CA ASP A 189 -4.06 -29.68 3.41
C ASP A 189 -5.04 -28.67 4.02
N GLN A 190 -5.61 -29.03 5.17
CA GLN A 190 -6.59 -28.21 5.88
C GLN A 190 -5.99 -26.86 6.34
N GLN A 191 -4.72 -26.84 6.73
CA GLN A 191 -4.06 -25.58 7.12
C GLN A 191 -3.95 -24.62 5.95
N THR A 192 -3.58 -25.13 4.79
CA THR A 192 -3.50 -24.35 3.56
C THR A 192 -4.88 -23.80 3.16
N ILE A 193 -5.95 -24.61 3.28
CA ILE A 193 -7.33 -24.16 3.05
C ILE A 193 -7.71 -23.04 4.02
N THR A 194 -7.30 -23.14 5.28
CA THR A 194 -7.58 -22.12 6.31
C THR A 194 -6.85 -20.82 6.01
N ASP A 195 -5.59 -20.87 5.57
CA ASP A 195 -4.79 -19.69 5.25
C ASP A 195 -5.08 -19.07 3.89
N PHE A 196 -5.74 -19.83 2.99
CA PHE A 196 -6.10 -19.38 1.65
C PHE A 196 -7.23 -18.35 1.69
N THR A 197 -7.09 -17.30 0.89
CA THR A 197 -8.12 -16.26 0.82
C THR A 197 -8.09 -15.51 -0.51
N SER A 198 -9.25 -15.41 -1.17
CA SER A 198 -9.46 -14.65 -2.40
C SER A 198 -8.48 -15.05 -3.52
N THR A 199 -8.38 -14.23 -4.55
CA THR A 199 -7.39 -14.31 -5.64
C THR A 199 -6.00 -13.80 -5.25
N ILE A 200 -5.81 -13.47 -3.97
CA ILE A 200 -4.53 -13.07 -3.37
C ILE A 200 -3.82 -14.28 -2.75
N GLY A 201 -4.57 -15.28 -2.32
CA GLY A 201 -4.09 -16.61 -1.94
C GLY A 201 -3.57 -16.78 -0.52
N ASN A 202 -3.28 -15.70 0.22
CA ASN A 202 -2.78 -15.76 1.58
C ASN A 202 -3.30 -14.59 2.43
N LYS A 203 -3.67 -14.86 3.68
CA LYS A 203 -4.25 -13.87 4.61
C LYS A 203 -3.35 -12.65 4.86
N ASN A 204 -2.04 -12.84 5.03
CA ASN A 204 -1.10 -11.74 5.25
C ASN A 204 -0.92 -10.87 4.00
N LEU A 205 -0.94 -11.49 2.80
CA LEU A 205 -0.85 -10.77 1.54
C LEU A 205 -2.15 -10.06 1.19
N LEU A 206 -3.31 -10.66 1.54
CA LEU A 206 -4.59 -9.98 1.44
C LEU A 206 -4.61 -8.72 2.32
N SER A 207 -4.10 -8.80 3.55
CA SER A 207 -4.00 -7.62 4.41
C SER A 207 -3.09 -6.54 3.84
N SER A 208 -1.98 -6.91 3.16
CA SER A 208 -1.13 -5.96 2.41
C SER A 208 -1.88 -5.29 1.27
N TYR A 209 -2.65 -6.06 0.50
CA TYR A 209 -3.51 -5.51 -0.55
C TYR A 209 -4.56 -4.54 -0.01
N ILE A 210 -5.21 -4.90 1.11
CA ILE A 210 -6.18 -4.04 1.80
C ILE A 210 -5.50 -2.75 2.28
N CYS A 211 -4.29 -2.82 2.84
CA CYS A 211 -3.51 -1.66 3.28
C CYS A 211 -3.05 -0.74 2.14
N ILE A 212 -3.12 -1.19 0.89
CA ILE A 212 -2.92 -0.33 -0.29
C ILE A 212 -4.25 0.26 -0.76
N ALA A 213 -5.24 -0.59 -1.05
CA ALA A 213 -6.44 -0.16 -1.77
C ALA A 213 -7.48 0.53 -0.87
N MET A 214 -7.76 0.02 0.33
CA MET A 214 -8.78 0.56 1.24
C MET A 214 -8.47 1.99 1.72
N PRO A 215 -7.24 2.37 2.12
CA PRO A 215 -6.89 3.75 2.44
C PRO A 215 -7.19 4.73 1.31
N VAL A 216 -6.97 4.33 0.05
CA VAL A 216 -7.33 5.14 -1.13
C VAL A 216 -8.85 5.36 -1.17
N MET A 217 -9.66 4.32 -0.93
CA MET A 217 -11.13 4.43 -0.91
C MET A 217 -11.59 5.37 0.20
N ILE A 218 -11.03 5.25 1.42
CA ILE A 218 -11.31 6.16 2.54
C ILE A 218 -10.98 7.60 2.14
N ALA A 219 -9.79 7.86 1.62
CA ALA A 219 -9.37 9.19 1.21
C ALA A 219 -10.25 9.75 0.08
N MET A 220 -10.56 8.94 -0.94
CA MET A 220 -11.45 9.32 -2.04
C MET A 220 -12.88 9.64 -1.55
N SER A 221 -13.42 8.89 -0.59
CA SER A 221 -14.73 9.19 0.00
C SER A 221 -14.75 10.54 0.73
N VAL A 222 -13.61 10.97 1.26
CA VAL A 222 -13.45 12.25 1.96
C VAL A 222 -13.30 13.42 0.97
N ILE A 223 -12.49 13.26 -0.08
CA ILE A 223 -12.13 14.38 -0.98
C ILE A 223 -13.08 14.56 -2.15
N THR A 224 -13.80 13.52 -2.62
CA THR A 224 -14.69 13.66 -3.78
C THR A 224 -15.95 14.47 -3.47
N GLU A 225 -16.34 15.36 -4.39
CA GLU A 225 -17.55 16.17 -4.25
C GLU A 225 -18.79 15.47 -4.82
N LYS A 226 -18.65 14.57 -5.78
CA LYS A 226 -19.76 13.83 -6.39
C LYS A 226 -20.33 12.78 -5.45
N THR A 227 -21.60 12.91 -5.09
CA THR A 227 -22.27 12.02 -4.11
C THR A 227 -22.26 10.55 -4.54
N LEU A 228 -22.49 10.27 -5.85
CA LEU A 228 -22.46 8.90 -6.36
C LEU A 228 -21.08 8.25 -6.19
N LEU A 229 -20.02 8.96 -6.56
CA LEU A 229 -18.66 8.46 -6.42
C LEU A 229 -18.29 8.26 -4.95
N ARG A 230 -18.70 9.19 -4.08
CA ARG A 230 -18.52 9.04 -2.64
C ARG A 230 -19.20 7.79 -2.11
N ALA A 231 -20.42 7.51 -2.56
CA ALA A 231 -21.15 6.29 -2.17
C ALA A 231 -20.40 5.02 -2.62
N ILE A 232 -19.87 4.98 -3.85
CA ILE A 232 -19.05 3.87 -4.36
C ILE A 232 -17.84 3.64 -3.45
N TYR A 233 -17.09 4.70 -3.13
CA TYR A 233 -15.90 4.60 -2.28
C TYR A 233 -16.24 4.20 -0.84
N LEU A 234 -17.35 4.65 -0.27
CA LEU A 234 -17.83 4.23 1.05
C LEU A 234 -18.19 2.74 1.07
N ILE A 235 -18.90 2.25 0.05
CA ILE A 235 -19.24 0.83 -0.07
C ILE A 235 -17.96 -0.01 -0.20
N ALA A 236 -17.02 0.40 -1.06
CA ALA A 236 -15.73 -0.29 -1.21
C ALA A 236 -14.92 -0.29 0.11
N THR A 237 -14.96 0.81 0.88
CA THR A 237 -14.37 0.90 2.22
C THR A 237 -15.01 -0.10 3.18
N GLY A 238 -16.34 -0.21 3.17
CA GLY A 238 -17.07 -1.17 4.00
C GLY A 238 -16.70 -2.62 3.69
N PHE A 239 -16.71 -3.01 2.41
CA PHE A 239 -16.24 -4.33 1.98
C PHE A 239 -14.78 -4.58 2.33
N GLY A 240 -13.90 -3.57 2.17
CA GLY A 240 -12.49 -3.66 2.56
C GLY A 240 -12.31 -3.93 4.05
N PHE A 241 -13.10 -3.27 4.90
CA PHE A 241 -13.03 -3.51 6.34
C PHE A 241 -13.59 -4.89 6.73
N ALA A 242 -14.69 -5.34 6.10
CA ALA A 242 -15.18 -6.71 6.29
C ALA A 242 -14.13 -7.75 5.88
N ALA A 243 -13.45 -7.55 4.73
CA ALA A 243 -12.36 -8.41 4.29
C ALA A 243 -11.15 -8.37 5.24
N LEU A 244 -10.82 -7.21 5.84
CA LEU A 244 -9.76 -7.10 6.83
C LEU A 244 -10.10 -7.89 8.10
N MET A 245 -11.35 -7.87 8.53
CA MET A 245 -11.82 -8.68 9.68
C MET A 245 -11.76 -10.18 9.42
N THR A 246 -11.91 -10.62 8.16
CA THR A 246 -11.81 -12.04 7.77
C THR A 246 -10.42 -12.47 7.37
N ALA A 247 -9.49 -11.53 7.15
CA ALA A 247 -8.11 -11.82 6.76
C ALA A 247 -7.28 -12.45 7.88
N ASP A 248 -7.72 -12.35 9.13
CA ASP A 248 -7.03 -12.92 10.30
C ASP A 248 -5.53 -12.56 10.32
N SER A 249 -5.24 -11.25 10.19
CA SER A 249 -3.87 -10.74 10.08
C SER A 249 -3.66 -9.47 10.89
N ASP A 250 -2.90 -9.58 11.98
CA ASP A 250 -2.57 -8.45 12.87
C ASP A 250 -1.80 -7.34 12.15
N SER A 251 -1.00 -7.68 11.14
CA SER A 251 -0.22 -6.70 10.38
C SER A 251 -1.10 -5.72 9.63
N GLY A 252 -2.22 -6.18 9.06
CA GLY A 252 -3.18 -5.32 8.38
C GLY A 252 -3.92 -4.40 9.34
N ILE A 253 -4.29 -4.93 10.52
CA ILE A 253 -4.95 -4.15 11.57
C ILE A 253 -4.02 -3.05 12.08
N LEU A 254 -2.75 -3.36 12.34
CA LEU A 254 -1.74 -2.39 12.77
C LEU A 254 -1.58 -1.27 11.73
N GLY A 255 -1.38 -1.64 10.46
CA GLY A 255 -1.24 -0.67 9.36
C GLY A 255 -2.46 0.24 9.25
N MET A 256 -3.66 -0.33 9.30
CA MET A 256 -4.91 0.42 9.22
C MET A 256 -5.14 1.31 10.44
N ALA A 257 -4.86 0.84 11.65
CA ALA A 257 -5.02 1.62 12.88
C ALA A 257 -4.13 2.87 12.87
N VAL A 258 -2.84 2.70 12.55
CA VAL A 258 -1.90 3.83 12.45
C VAL A 258 -2.31 4.80 11.33
N PHE A 259 -2.71 4.28 10.17
CA PHE A 259 -3.26 5.08 9.08
C PHE A 259 -4.46 5.92 9.53
N MET A 260 -5.45 5.32 10.24
CA MET A 260 -6.64 6.01 10.71
C MET A 260 -6.29 7.13 11.69
N VAL A 261 -5.30 6.93 12.59
CA VAL A 261 -4.81 7.96 13.51
C VAL A 261 -4.17 9.11 12.72
N ILE A 262 -3.27 8.84 11.78
CA ILE A 262 -2.62 9.86 10.96
C ILE A 262 -3.65 10.69 10.19
N TYR A 263 -4.66 10.05 9.61
CA TYR A 263 -5.69 10.73 8.83
C TYR A 263 -6.70 11.47 9.69
N LEU A 264 -7.02 10.97 10.89
CA LEU A 264 -7.79 11.72 11.87
C LEU A 264 -7.10 13.04 12.21
N ILE A 265 -5.79 13.01 12.50
CA ILE A 265 -4.99 14.21 12.76
C ILE A 265 -5.01 15.13 11.53
N TRP A 266 -4.75 14.59 10.33
CA TRP A 266 -4.69 15.40 9.10
C TRP A 266 -6.02 16.07 8.77
N PHE A 267 -7.15 15.34 8.94
CA PHE A 267 -8.47 15.86 8.59
C PHE A 267 -9.13 16.69 9.70
N SER A 268 -8.64 16.63 10.94
CA SER A 268 -9.19 17.36 12.08
C SER A 268 -9.11 18.88 11.96
N ASN A 269 -8.34 19.42 11.01
CA ASN A 269 -8.26 20.86 10.73
C ASN A 269 -9.39 21.37 9.79
N ASN A 270 -10.22 20.51 9.24
CA ASN A 270 -11.27 20.85 8.29
C ASN A 270 -12.56 20.07 8.59
N LEU A 271 -13.64 20.79 8.90
CA LEU A 271 -14.91 20.17 9.31
C LEU A 271 -15.50 19.25 8.23
N VAL A 272 -15.43 19.64 6.96
CA VAL A 272 -15.98 18.84 5.85
C VAL A 272 -15.21 17.52 5.70
N ARG A 273 -13.89 17.55 5.80
CA ARG A 273 -13.06 16.33 5.77
C ARG A 273 -13.29 15.47 6.99
N LEU A 274 -13.36 16.09 8.17
CA LEU A 274 -13.56 15.37 9.44
C LEU A 274 -14.92 14.64 9.48
N LYS A 275 -16.02 15.30 9.09
CA LYS A 275 -17.34 14.65 9.05
C LYS A 275 -17.40 13.48 8.06
N ARG A 276 -16.75 13.62 6.88
CA ARG A 276 -16.69 12.55 5.87
C ARG A 276 -15.79 11.39 6.33
N PHE A 277 -14.72 11.69 7.06
CA PHE A 277 -13.85 10.67 7.67
C PHE A 277 -14.61 9.84 8.72
N PHE A 278 -15.35 10.49 9.63
CA PHE A 278 -16.20 9.78 10.60
C PHE A 278 -17.33 9.00 9.93
N LEU A 279 -17.88 9.49 8.82
CA LEU A 279 -18.83 8.74 8.01
C LEU A 279 -18.18 7.45 7.45
N SER A 280 -16.95 7.53 6.91
CA SER A 280 -16.22 6.34 6.45
C SER A 280 -15.98 5.34 7.58
N THR A 281 -15.57 5.82 8.77
CA THR A 281 -15.37 4.98 9.95
C THR A 281 -16.70 4.33 10.41
N THR A 282 -17.80 5.07 10.37
CA THR A 282 -19.14 4.53 10.67
C THR A 282 -19.52 3.41 9.69
N VAL A 283 -19.25 3.59 8.40
CA VAL A 283 -19.52 2.57 7.37
C VAL A 283 -18.62 1.33 7.59
N MET A 284 -17.35 1.50 7.93
CA MET A 284 -16.44 0.39 8.29
C MET A 284 -17.04 -0.48 9.41
N LEU A 285 -17.42 0.17 10.51
CA LEU A 285 -18.02 -0.52 11.67
C LEU A 285 -19.39 -1.14 11.36
N LEU A 286 -20.19 -0.49 10.51
CA LEU A 286 -21.45 -1.05 10.03
C LEU A 286 -21.21 -2.36 9.25
N PHE A 287 -20.23 -2.40 8.35
CA PHE A 287 -19.91 -3.60 7.60
C PHE A 287 -19.34 -4.72 8.48
N ALA A 288 -18.60 -4.41 9.55
CA ALA A 288 -18.25 -5.40 10.56
C ALA A 288 -19.50 -6.02 11.23
N LYS A 289 -20.53 -5.21 11.50
CA LYS A 289 -21.80 -5.73 12.05
C LYS A 289 -22.64 -6.48 11.02
N LEU A 290 -22.60 -6.09 9.74
CA LEU A 290 -23.20 -6.88 8.66
C LEU A 290 -22.50 -8.22 8.49
N LEU A 291 -21.17 -8.29 8.68
CA LEU A 291 -20.43 -9.55 8.70
C LEU A 291 -20.90 -10.47 9.83
N ARG A 292 -21.23 -9.92 11.02
CA ARG A 292 -21.86 -10.70 12.08
C ARG A 292 -23.21 -11.29 11.64
N LEU A 293 -24.06 -10.50 10.99
CA LEU A 293 -25.34 -11.01 10.47
C LEU A 293 -25.12 -12.11 9.43
N PHE A 294 -24.13 -11.95 8.55
CA PHE A 294 -23.75 -12.98 7.60
C PHE A 294 -23.28 -14.27 8.30
N SER A 295 -22.51 -14.14 9.40
CA SER A 295 -22.04 -15.28 10.18
C SER A 295 -23.19 -16.05 10.87
N LEU A 296 -24.33 -15.42 11.17
CA LEU A 296 -25.51 -16.12 11.69
C LEU A 296 -26.14 -17.08 10.67
N CYS A 297 -25.96 -16.80 9.38
CA CYS A 297 -26.44 -17.67 8.30
C CYS A 297 -25.49 -18.85 8.00
N PHE A 298 -24.19 -18.68 8.28
CA PHE A 298 -23.13 -19.61 7.88
C PHE A 298 -22.17 -19.97 9.04
N GLY A 299 -22.57 -19.71 10.29
CA GLY A 299 -21.70 -19.74 11.48
C GLY A 299 -20.92 -21.04 11.68
N ASP A 300 -21.54 -22.18 11.45
CA ASP A 300 -20.93 -23.51 11.61
C ASP A 300 -19.85 -23.81 10.55
N LYS A 301 -19.70 -22.95 9.54
CA LYS A 301 -18.76 -23.10 8.43
C LYS A 301 -17.68 -22.01 8.40
N SER A 302 -17.52 -21.22 9.46
CA SER A 302 -16.52 -20.15 9.50
C SER A 302 -15.12 -20.70 9.81
N LYS A 303 -14.09 -20.10 9.19
CA LYS A 303 -12.67 -20.33 9.55
C LYS A 303 -12.29 -19.83 10.95
N GLY A 304 -13.19 -19.10 11.59
CA GLY A 304 -12.96 -18.42 12.85
C GLY A 304 -12.51 -16.97 12.69
N PHE A 305 -12.37 -16.29 13.82
CA PHE A 305 -11.88 -14.92 13.92
C PHE A 305 -10.91 -14.84 15.08
N ASP A 306 -9.83 -14.09 14.93
CA ASP A 306 -8.95 -13.79 16.05
C ASP A 306 -9.62 -12.91 17.09
N LYS A 307 -9.13 -12.96 18.33
CA LYS A 307 -9.68 -12.20 19.47
C LYS A 307 -9.86 -10.72 19.19
N PHE A 308 -8.95 -10.13 18.38
CA PHE A 308 -9.02 -8.71 18.07
C PHE A 308 -10.16 -8.39 17.09
N GLN A 309 -10.34 -9.21 16.05
CA GLN A 309 -11.45 -9.08 15.10
C GLN A 309 -12.80 -9.36 15.76
N GLU A 310 -12.85 -10.31 16.71
CA GLU A 310 -14.05 -10.59 17.50
C GLU A 310 -14.59 -9.36 18.24
N ILE A 311 -13.70 -8.45 18.70
CA ILE A 311 -14.11 -7.21 19.35
C ILE A 311 -14.99 -6.37 18.43
N PHE A 312 -14.61 -6.22 17.16
CA PHE A 312 -15.36 -5.42 16.20
C PHE A 312 -16.61 -6.13 15.69
N VAL A 313 -16.52 -7.44 15.43
CA VAL A 313 -17.59 -8.20 14.78
C VAL A 313 -18.63 -8.66 15.80
N PHE A 314 -18.23 -9.36 16.86
CA PHE A 314 -19.15 -10.07 17.76
C PHE A 314 -19.44 -9.35 19.07
N SER A 315 -18.47 -8.61 19.64
CA SER A 315 -18.64 -8.06 20.98
C SER A 315 -19.62 -6.87 21.04
N GLY A 316 -20.07 -6.56 22.26
CA GLY A 316 -20.84 -5.35 22.57
C GLY A 316 -20.04 -4.06 22.34
N ILE A 317 -18.71 -4.11 22.51
CA ILE A 317 -17.81 -2.96 22.26
C ILE A 317 -17.93 -2.48 20.81
N GLY A 318 -17.99 -3.39 19.83
CA GLY A 318 -18.19 -3.02 18.44
C GLY A 318 -19.50 -2.28 18.17
N TRP A 319 -20.60 -2.58 18.90
CA TRP A 319 -21.85 -1.81 18.81
C TRP A 319 -21.72 -0.43 19.44
N ILE A 320 -21.02 -0.32 20.58
CA ILE A 320 -20.74 0.97 21.23
C ILE A 320 -19.90 1.86 20.32
N LEU A 321 -18.86 1.31 19.69
CA LEU A 321 -18.02 2.03 18.73
C LEU A 321 -18.82 2.51 17.51
N LEU A 322 -19.67 1.65 16.95
CA LEU A 322 -20.54 2.02 15.84
C LEU A 322 -21.49 3.16 16.22
N ALA A 323 -22.17 3.03 17.37
CA ALA A 323 -23.08 4.06 17.86
C ALA A 323 -22.36 5.39 18.13
N ALA A 324 -21.20 5.35 18.78
CA ALA A 324 -20.38 6.53 19.05
C ALA A 324 -19.96 7.22 17.75
N CYS A 325 -19.41 6.48 16.77
CA CYS A 325 -19.03 7.04 15.48
C CYS A 325 -20.23 7.59 14.71
N ALA A 326 -21.39 6.93 14.74
CA ALA A 326 -22.60 7.42 14.09
C ALA A 326 -23.11 8.71 14.73
N VAL A 327 -23.11 8.81 16.08
CA VAL A 327 -23.47 10.03 16.81
C VAL A 327 -22.50 11.17 16.48
N ILE A 328 -21.18 10.93 16.53
CA ILE A 328 -20.18 11.93 16.15
C ILE A 328 -20.40 12.39 14.71
N THR A 329 -20.62 11.46 13.78
CA THR A 329 -20.94 11.77 12.39
C THR A 329 -22.15 12.68 12.31
N GLY A 330 -23.26 12.32 12.96
CA GLY A 330 -24.48 13.13 12.98
C GLY A 330 -24.26 14.55 13.55
N ILE A 331 -23.52 14.64 14.66
CA ILE A 331 -23.18 15.94 15.27
C ILE A 331 -22.36 16.80 14.31
N LEU A 332 -21.33 16.23 13.67
CA LEU A 332 -20.47 16.97 12.72
C LEU A 332 -21.27 17.45 11.49
N TYR A 333 -22.21 16.64 10.97
CA TYR A 333 -23.11 17.04 9.90
C TYR A 333 -24.07 18.14 10.34
N LEU A 334 -24.60 18.06 11.57
CA LEU A 334 -25.49 19.09 12.14
C LEU A 334 -24.75 20.42 12.37
N ILE A 335 -23.51 20.37 12.85
CA ILE A 335 -22.66 21.57 13.01
C ILE A 335 -22.42 22.22 11.65
N ASP A 336 -22.05 21.44 10.63
CA ASP A 336 -21.80 21.95 9.28
C ASP A 336 -23.07 22.56 8.65
N TYR A 337 -24.23 21.96 8.89
CA TYR A 337 -25.52 22.48 8.44
C TYR A 337 -25.89 23.81 9.13
N LYS A 338 -25.70 23.89 10.47
CA LYS A 338 -26.07 25.10 11.23
C LYS A 338 -25.06 26.23 11.12
N LYS A 339 -23.80 25.91 10.94
CA LYS A 339 -22.69 26.87 10.88
C LYS A 339 -21.74 26.50 9.74
N PRO A 340 -22.15 26.69 8.47
CA PRO A 340 -21.27 26.45 7.33
C PRO A 340 -20.04 27.37 7.46
N ASN A 341 -18.87 26.84 7.13
CA ASN A 341 -17.56 27.53 7.19
C ASN A 341 -16.97 27.73 8.60
N ILE A 342 -17.41 26.95 9.60
CA ILE A 342 -16.71 26.96 10.90
C ILE A 342 -15.24 26.52 10.70
N THR A 343 -14.33 27.30 11.24
CA THR A 343 -12.89 26.97 11.22
C THR A 343 -12.52 26.23 12.50
N ILE A 344 -11.93 25.05 12.33
CA ILE A 344 -11.38 24.29 13.47
C ILE A 344 -10.02 24.89 13.84
N SER A 345 -9.79 25.10 15.13
CA SER A 345 -8.51 25.61 15.63
C SER A 345 -7.36 24.65 15.25
N LYS A 346 -6.22 25.23 14.85
CA LYS A 346 -4.97 24.48 14.62
C LYS A 346 -4.46 23.74 15.87
N ALA A 347 -4.94 24.11 17.05
CA ALA A 347 -4.61 23.41 18.29
C ALA A 347 -5.18 21.97 18.32
N VAL A 348 -6.30 21.70 17.64
CA VAL A 348 -6.92 20.35 17.63
C VAL A 348 -6.01 19.29 17.00
N PRO A 349 -5.51 19.41 15.75
CA PRO A 349 -4.58 18.42 15.20
C PRO A 349 -3.27 18.32 16.00
N ILE A 350 -2.78 19.43 16.58
CA ILE A 350 -1.58 19.40 17.43
C ILE A 350 -1.85 18.60 18.70
N ALA A 351 -2.96 18.86 19.39
CA ALA A 351 -3.33 18.12 20.60
C ALA A 351 -3.50 16.62 20.32
N LEU A 352 -4.18 16.26 19.24
CA LEU A 352 -4.30 14.85 18.81
C LEU A 352 -2.92 14.23 18.53
N ALA A 353 -2.05 14.92 17.81
CA ALA A 353 -0.69 14.43 17.52
C ALA A 353 0.13 14.21 18.81
N VAL A 354 0.02 15.13 19.78
CA VAL A 354 0.71 14.99 21.07
C VAL A 354 0.16 13.80 21.86
N VAL A 355 -1.16 13.64 21.94
CA VAL A 355 -1.79 12.52 22.67
C VAL A 355 -1.41 11.18 22.06
N PHE A 356 -1.59 11.01 20.73
CA PHE A 356 -1.25 9.75 20.08
C PHE A 356 0.26 9.49 20.05
N GLY A 357 1.09 10.54 19.92
CA GLY A 357 2.54 10.43 20.02
C GLY A 357 2.97 9.98 21.42
N PHE A 358 2.38 10.55 22.48
CA PHE A 358 2.61 10.10 23.85
C PHE A 358 2.21 8.63 24.06
N CYS A 359 1.02 8.21 23.58
CA CYS A 359 0.59 6.82 23.67
C CYS A 359 1.56 5.87 22.96
N ALA A 360 2.07 6.26 21.77
CA ALA A 360 3.03 5.44 21.03
C ALA A 360 4.37 5.31 21.79
N VAL A 361 4.90 6.42 22.33
CA VAL A 361 6.14 6.41 23.14
C VAL A 361 5.94 5.59 24.42
N ALA A 362 4.79 5.73 25.10
CA ALA A 362 4.47 4.96 26.30
C ALA A 362 4.40 3.45 25.97
N MET A 363 3.78 3.06 24.86
CA MET A 363 3.73 1.66 24.43
C MET A 363 5.14 1.09 24.18
N ILE A 364 5.98 1.83 23.46
CA ILE A 364 7.39 1.43 23.23
C ILE A 364 8.14 1.31 24.57
N GLY A 365 7.95 2.26 25.48
CA GLY A 365 8.55 2.22 26.82
C GLY A 365 8.11 0.99 27.62
N ILE A 366 6.83 0.63 27.56
CA ILE A 366 6.29 -0.59 28.19
C ILE A 366 6.93 -1.84 27.57
N MET A 367 7.03 -1.90 26.24
CA MET A 367 7.68 -3.02 25.55
C MET A 367 9.16 -3.16 25.97
N ILE A 368 9.91 -2.06 26.01
CA ILE A 368 11.32 -2.07 26.47
C ILE A 368 11.41 -2.51 27.92
N TYR A 369 10.55 -1.99 28.80
CA TYR A 369 10.57 -2.35 30.22
C TYR A 369 10.39 -3.84 30.43
N PHE A 370 9.33 -4.45 29.86
CA PHE A 370 9.08 -5.88 30.04
C PHE A 370 9.98 -6.79 29.20
N SER A 371 10.69 -6.28 28.21
CA SER A 371 11.65 -7.06 27.42
C SER A 371 13.07 -7.05 27.98
N CYS A 372 13.46 -5.96 28.69
CA CYS A 372 14.85 -5.76 29.12
C CYS A 372 15.03 -5.63 30.64
N ILE A 373 13.99 -5.21 31.38
CA ILE A 373 14.10 -4.90 32.81
C ILE A 373 13.33 -5.93 33.63
N ASP A 374 12.04 -6.10 33.38
CA ASP A 374 11.18 -7.04 34.08
C ASP A 374 10.81 -8.20 33.15
N THR A 375 11.70 -9.17 33.08
CA THR A 375 11.54 -10.35 32.21
C THR A 375 10.75 -11.49 32.87
N GLU A 376 10.43 -11.39 34.17
CA GLU A 376 9.84 -12.48 34.95
C GLU A 376 8.31 -12.32 35.18
N THR A 377 7.79 -11.10 35.14
CA THR A 377 6.35 -10.87 35.35
C THR A 377 5.53 -11.58 34.27
N ASP A 378 4.57 -12.42 34.70
CA ASP A 378 3.62 -13.07 33.80
C ASP A 378 2.62 -12.03 33.24
N LEU A 379 2.71 -11.80 31.92
CA LEU A 379 1.82 -10.88 31.19
C LEU A 379 0.59 -11.61 30.60
N GLY A 380 0.47 -12.91 30.83
CA GLY A 380 -0.63 -13.71 30.33
C GLY A 380 -0.80 -13.61 28.80
N SER A 381 -2.00 -13.30 28.34
CA SER A 381 -2.28 -13.17 26.89
C SER A 381 -1.56 -12.00 26.20
N PHE A 382 -1.02 -11.04 26.95
CA PHE A 382 -0.27 -9.90 26.41
C PHE A 382 1.21 -10.19 26.19
N GLU A 383 1.74 -11.33 26.69
CA GLU A 383 3.13 -11.75 26.55
C GLU A 383 3.65 -11.61 25.10
N ARG A 384 2.89 -12.16 24.14
CA ARG A 384 3.25 -12.18 22.71
C ARG A 384 3.24 -10.81 22.01
N ILE A 385 2.67 -9.79 22.66
CA ILE A 385 2.57 -8.43 22.10
C ILE A 385 3.57 -7.52 22.78
N ILE A 386 3.70 -7.60 24.11
CA ILE A 386 4.47 -6.65 24.91
C ILE A 386 5.93 -7.08 25.04
N ARG A 387 6.20 -8.36 25.32
CA ARG A 387 7.59 -8.82 25.54
C ARG A 387 8.24 -9.21 24.23
N PHE A 388 9.23 -8.42 23.79
CA PHE A 388 10.00 -8.71 22.58
C PHE A 388 11.04 -9.79 22.87
N ASN A 389 10.76 -11.01 22.43
CA ASN A 389 11.59 -12.20 22.54
C ASN A 389 11.40 -13.09 21.30
N ASP A 390 12.00 -14.28 21.27
CA ASP A 390 11.94 -15.19 20.11
C ASP A 390 10.51 -15.59 19.69
N ILE A 391 9.55 -15.64 20.61
CA ILE A 391 8.16 -15.99 20.32
C ILE A 391 7.28 -14.77 19.96
N TRP A 392 7.81 -13.55 20.05
CA TRP A 392 7.06 -12.33 19.75
C TRP A 392 6.50 -12.34 18.32
N GLY A 393 5.24 -11.94 18.16
CA GLY A 393 4.62 -11.77 16.87
C GLY A 393 4.61 -13.03 16.00
N THR A 394 4.33 -14.23 16.59
CA THR A 394 4.41 -15.52 15.90
C THR A 394 5.80 -15.77 15.30
N HIS A 395 6.84 -15.78 16.18
CA HIS A 395 8.25 -16.02 15.87
C HIS A 395 8.96 -14.97 15.02
N ARG A 396 8.30 -13.80 14.76
CA ARG A 396 9.00 -12.66 14.11
C ARG A 396 10.14 -12.14 14.95
N GLY A 397 10.02 -12.16 16.29
CA GLY A 397 11.11 -11.79 17.18
C GLY A 397 12.37 -12.62 16.95
N PHE A 398 12.23 -13.94 16.78
CA PHE A 398 13.34 -14.82 16.42
C PHE A 398 14.02 -14.35 15.12
N MET A 399 13.22 -14.15 14.07
CA MET A 399 13.75 -13.75 12.76
C MET A 399 14.43 -12.38 12.80
N TRP A 400 13.88 -11.41 13.57
CA TRP A 400 14.44 -10.07 13.66
C TRP A 400 15.76 -10.04 14.43
N ILE A 401 15.83 -10.74 15.57
CA ILE A 401 17.04 -10.82 16.39
C ILE A 401 18.18 -11.45 15.58
N ARG A 402 17.93 -12.59 14.89
CA ARG A 402 18.94 -13.25 14.06
C ARG A 402 19.31 -12.43 12.83
N SER A 403 18.37 -11.72 12.22
CA SER A 403 18.68 -10.78 11.14
C SER A 403 19.65 -9.67 11.58
N ILE A 404 19.48 -9.14 12.80
CA ILE A 404 20.40 -8.15 13.36
C ILE A 404 21.79 -8.77 13.61
N TRP A 405 21.87 -10.01 14.07
CA TRP A 405 23.14 -10.73 14.24
C TRP A 405 23.82 -10.96 12.89
N ILE A 406 23.09 -11.46 11.88
CA ILE A 406 23.61 -11.61 10.50
C ILE A 406 24.21 -10.30 10.00
N PHE A 407 23.51 -9.18 10.16
CA PHE A 407 24.03 -7.88 9.78
C PHE A 407 25.27 -7.47 10.61
N GLY A 408 25.29 -7.76 11.92
CA GLY A 408 26.42 -7.51 12.81
C GLY A 408 27.70 -8.23 12.38
N ASP A 409 27.56 -9.50 12.00
CA ASP A 409 28.67 -10.38 11.63
C ASP A 409 29.08 -10.24 10.14
N ALA A 410 28.25 -9.57 9.32
CA ALA A 410 28.50 -9.35 7.90
C ALA A 410 29.79 -8.57 7.65
N SER A 411 30.46 -8.84 6.52
CA SER A 411 31.61 -8.06 6.06
C SER A 411 31.24 -6.60 5.81
N PHE A 412 32.24 -5.72 5.76
CA PHE A 412 32.00 -4.28 5.49
C PHE A 412 31.25 -4.05 4.17
N ILE A 413 31.59 -4.83 3.13
CA ILE A 413 30.93 -4.74 1.81
C ILE A 413 29.48 -5.21 1.89
N GLU A 414 29.22 -6.32 2.56
CA GLU A 414 27.86 -6.82 2.78
C GLU A 414 27.02 -5.87 3.66
N LYS A 415 27.61 -5.21 4.65
CA LYS A 415 26.92 -4.15 5.42
C LYS A 415 26.48 -2.99 4.52
N LEU A 416 27.32 -2.63 3.51
CA LEU A 416 26.98 -1.56 2.58
C LEU A 416 25.98 -1.98 1.52
N PHE A 417 26.16 -3.15 0.89
CA PHE A 417 25.43 -3.55 -0.32
C PHE A 417 24.60 -4.82 -0.17
N GLY A 418 24.65 -5.50 1.00
CA GLY A 418 23.92 -6.73 1.27
C GLY A 418 24.49 -7.96 0.57
N VAL A 419 23.75 -9.06 0.65
CA VAL A 419 24.12 -10.39 0.11
C VAL A 419 23.53 -10.66 -1.29
N GLY A 420 22.73 -9.75 -1.80
CA GLY A 420 22.01 -9.86 -3.08
C GLY A 420 20.47 -9.76 -2.90
N PRO A 421 19.76 -9.13 -3.84
CA PRO A 421 18.30 -9.10 -3.83
C PRO A 421 17.71 -10.52 -3.74
N ASP A 422 16.68 -10.72 -2.91
CA ASP A 422 16.01 -12.00 -2.64
C ASP A 422 16.88 -13.11 -2.02
N MET A 423 18.12 -12.82 -1.57
CA MET A 423 19.06 -13.80 -1.02
C MET A 423 18.94 -14.00 0.50
N PHE A 424 17.83 -13.54 1.11
CA PHE A 424 17.60 -13.67 2.56
C PHE A 424 17.64 -15.13 3.02
N TYR A 425 17.05 -16.06 2.26
CA TYR A 425 17.05 -17.50 2.57
C TYR A 425 18.47 -18.03 2.82
N SER A 426 19.40 -17.71 1.92
CA SER A 426 20.80 -18.16 2.03
C SER A 426 21.50 -17.53 3.24
N ALA A 427 21.27 -16.25 3.49
CA ALA A 427 21.86 -15.55 4.64
C ALA A 427 21.32 -16.07 5.98
N PHE A 428 20.06 -16.49 6.03
CA PHE A 428 19.41 -16.96 7.25
C PHE A 428 19.58 -18.47 7.49
N SER A 429 20.07 -19.22 6.50
CA SER A 429 20.20 -20.69 6.57
C SER A 429 20.95 -21.24 7.80
N PRO A 430 21.96 -20.54 8.38
CA PRO A 430 22.62 -21.02 9.60
C PRO A 430 21.69 -21.17 10.83
N TYR A 431 20.52 -20.53 10.80
CA TYR A 431 19.56 -20.54 11.90
C TYR A 431 18.34 -21.43 11.65
N PHE A 432 18.31 -22.25 10.60
CA PHE A 432 17.15 -23.10 10.28
C PHE A 432 16.94 -24.21 11.31
N ASP A 433 18.03 -24.80 11.84
CA ASP A 433 17.93 -25.81 12.90
C ASP A 433 17.30 -25.23 14.18
N ASP A 434 17.64 -23.99 14.52
CA ASP A 434 17.01 -23.31 15.65
C ASP A 434 15.56 -22.89 15.36
N LEU A 435 15.26 -22.49 14.13
CA LEU A 435 13.91 -22.14 13.70
C LEU A 435 12.98 -23.38 13.76
N SER A 436 13.50 -24.57 13.45
CA SER A 436 12.73 -25.82 13.49
C SER A 436 12.14 -26.13 14.86
N LYS A 437 12.76 -25.65 15.95
CA LYS A 437 12.25 -25.76 17.33
C LYS A 437 10.90 -25.05 17.53
N TYR A 438 10.58 -24.11 16.64
CA TYR A 438 9.32 -23.33 16.64
C TYR A 438 8.31 -23.82 15.60
N GLY A 439 8.60 -24.92 14.90
CA GLY A 439 7.70 -25.54 13.92
C GLY A 439 7.91 -25.14 12.46
N ASP A 440 8.81 -24.18 12.18
CA ASP A 440 9.14 -23.74 10.83
C ASP A 440 10.49 -24.33 10.38
N SER A 441 10.53 -25.06 9.28
CA SER A 441 11.76 -25.67 8.75
C SER A 441 12.69 -24.67 8.05
N SER A 442 12.17 -23.56 7.57
CA SER A 442 12.93 -22.51 6.87
C SER A 442 12.14 -21.23 6.75
N THR A 443 12.82 -20.13 6.50
CA THR A 443 12.20 -18.85 6.14
C THR A 443 12.96 -18.20 5.00
N ASN A 444 12.25 -17.50 4.12
CA ASN A 444 12.81 -16.79 2.98
C ASN A 444 12.64 -15.26 3.10
N ALA A 445 12.25 -14.75 4.27
CA ALA A 445 12.18 -13.33 4.57
C ALA A 445 12.18 -13.07 6.08
N ALA A 446 12.60 -11.88 6.47
CA ALA A 446 12.57 -11.41 7.86
C ALA A 446 11.15 -11.15 8.40
N HIS A 447 10.10 -11.22 7.59
CA HIS A 447 8.77 -10.71 7.91
C HIS A 447 8.77 -9.26 8.44
N ASN A 448 9.74 -8.50 7.96
CA ASN A 448 9.93 -7.07 8.12
C ASN A 448 10.66 -6.59 6.86
N GLU A 449 9.98 -5.81 6.03
CA GLU A 449 10.51 -5.38 4.74
C GLU A 449 11.81 -4.58 4.87
N TYR A 450 11.91 -3.77 5.94
CA TYR A 450 13.10 -2.95 6.18
C TYR A 450 14.32 -3.78 6.58
N LEU A 451 14.14 -4.76 7.47
CA LEU A 451 15.20 -5.71 7.81
C LEU A 451 15.57 -6.59 6.63
N ASN A 452 14.58 -6.96 5.82
CA ASN A 452 14.83 -7.73 4.62
C ASN A 452 15.73 -6.95 3.63
N TYR A 453 15.43 -5.67 3.38
CA TYR A 453 16.30 -4.80 2.57
C TYR A 453 17.69 -4.60 3.22
N LEU A 454 17.75 -4.44 4.55
CA LEU A 454 19.03 -4.29 5.25
C LEU A 454 19.96 -5.49 5.01
N ILE A 455 19.44 -6.71 5.03
CA ILE A 455 20.23 -7.93 4.79
C ILE A 455 20.53 -8.09 3.29
N THR A 456 19.54 -7.90 2.42
CA THR A 456 19.65 -8.26 1.01
C THR A 456 20.38 -7.23 0.16
N ILE A 457 20.19 -5.92 0.42
CA ILE A 457 20.80 -4.82 -0.34
C ILE A 457 21.57 -3.83 0.54
N GLY A 458 21.80 -4.17 1.81
CA GLY A 458 22.63 -3.44 2.74
C GLY A 458 22.02 -2.11 3.20
N ILE A 459 22.80 -1.38 4.02
CA ILE A 459 22.38 -0.09 4.58
C ILE A 459 22.13 0.95 3.48
N THR A 460 22.93 0.95 2.40
CA THR A 460 22.77 1.91 1.29
C THR A 460 21.47 1.65 0.52
N GLY A 461 21.11 0.38 0.32
CA GLY A 461 19.85 -0.01 -0.28
C GLY A 461 18.65 0.35 0.59
N LEU A 462 18.71 0.06 1.88
CA LEU A 462 17.66 0.45 2.83
C LEU A 462 17.47 1.98 2.85
N LEU A 463 18.56 2.76 2.91
CA LEU A 463 18.47 4.23 2.92
C LEU A 463 17.88 4.77 1.61
N SER A 464 18.23 4.19 0.46
CA SER A 464 17.64 4.59 -0.82
C SER A 464 16.14 4.26 -0.90
N TYR A 465 15.71 3.12 -0.38
CA TYR A 465 14.29 2.77 -0.25
C TYR A 465 13.54 3.73 0.68
N LEU A 466 14.12 4.03 1.84
CA LEU A 466 13.54 5.01 2.78
C LEU A 466 13.47 6.41 2.15
N ALA A 467 14.44 6.81 1.33
CA ALA A 467 14.42 8.08 0.60
C ALA A 467 13.23 8.11 -0.39
N ILE A 468 12.91 7.00 -1.06
CA ILE A 468 11.73 6.88 -1.93
C ILE A 468 10.45 7.04 -1.10
N VAL A 469 10.28 6.30 -0.02
CA VAL A 469 9.05 6.32 0.79
C VAL A 469 8.85 7.68 1.47
N CYS A 470 9.86 8.15 2.21
CA CYS A 470 9.79 9.43 2.94
C CYS A 470 9.71 10.63 1.99
N GLY A 471 10.41 10.58 0.86
CA GLY A 471 10.35 11.60 -0.18
C GLY A 471 8.95 11.70 -0.79
N THR A 472 8.32 10.56 -1.09
CA THR A 472 6.93 10.51 -1.57
C THR A 472 5.97 11.14 -0.57
N ILE A 473 6.02 10.73 0.70
CA ILE A 473 5.14 11.26 1.75
C ILE A 473 5.35 12.77 1.91
N LYS A 474 6.61 13.23 2.02
CA LYS A 474 6.96 14.64 2.16
C LYS A 474 6.41 15.48 1.00
N ASN A 475 6.64 15.03 -0.25
CA ASN A 475 6.18 15.75 -1.43
C ASN A 475 4.65 15.74 -1.53
N ALA A 476 4.00 14.61 -1.30
CA ALA A 476 2.55 14.53 -1.34
C ALA A 476 1.88 15.44 -0.31
N VAL A 477 2.36 15.44 0.94
CA VAL A 477 1.84 16.34 2.00
C VAL A 477 2.04 17.81 1.64
N LYS A 478 3.22 18.16 1.08
CA LYS A 478 3.55 19.52 0.67
C LYS A 478 2.60 20.06 -0.41
N TYR A 479 2.23 19.23 -1.39
CA TYR A 479 1.42 19.63 -2.53
C TYR A 479 -0.05 19.19 -2.47
N ALA A 480 -0.50 18.60 -1.33
CA ALA A 480 -1.87 18.09 -1.15
C ALA A 480 -2.96 19.20 -1.17
N LYS A 481 -2.58 20.46 -1.00
CA LYS A 481 -3.51 21.61 -1.11
C LYS A 481 -3.76 21.96 -2.56
N GLU A 482 -2.73 21.89 -3.38
CA GLU A 482 -2.77 22.16 -4.82
C GLU A 482 -3.45 21.02 -5.58
N ASN A 483 -3.15 19.78 -5.19
CA ASN A 483 -3.77 18.60 -5.81
C ASN A 483 -4.28 17.61 -4.75
N PRO A 484 -5.59 17.60 -4.45
CA PRO A 484 -6.18 16.70 -3.44
C PRO A 484 -6.01 15.20 -3.74
N MET A 485 -5.78 14.79 -5.01
CA MET A 485 -5.56 13.38 -5.36
C MET A 485 -4.31 12.81 -4.68
N LEU A 486 -3.35 13.68 -4.31
CA LEU A 486 -2.19 13.29 -3.51
C LEU A 486 -2.58 12.72 -2.14
N ILE A 487 -3.70 13.18 -1.54
CA ILE A 487 -4.22 12.63 -0.28
C ILE A 487 -4.59 11.16 -0.47
N ALA A 488 -5.22 10.82 -1.60
CA ALA A 488 -5.61 9.45 -1.89
C ALA A 488 -4.41 8.54 -2.20
N CYS A 489 -3.49 8.99 -3.06
CA CYS A 489 -2.34 8.17 -3.45
C CYS A 489 -1.39 7.93 -2.26
N VAL A 490 -1.10 8.98 -1.47
CA VAL A 490 -0.19 8.84 -0.32
C VAL A 490 -0.77 8.01 0.81
N SER A 491 -2.11 7.86 0.88
CA SER A 491 -2.75 6.99 1.86
C SER A 491 -2.33 5.53 1.70
N ALA A 492 -2.24 5.04 0.45
CA ALA A 492 -1.70 3.72 0.15
C ALA A 492 -0.25 3.56 0.62
N VAL A 493 0.58 4.58 0.33
CA VAL A 493 2.01 4.56 0.70
C VAL A 493 2.19 4.54 2.21
N ILE A 494 1.47 5.39 2.95
CA ILE A 494 1.59 5.46 4.42
C ILE A 494 1.13 4.15 5.06
N CYS A 495 -0.06 3.64 4.69
CA CYS A 495 -0.62 2.45 5.32
C CYS A 495 0.24 1.21 5.03
N TYR A 496 0.66 1.02 3.79
CA TYR A 496 1.55 -0.09 3.42
C TYR A 496 2.91 0.02 4.12
N ALA A 497 3.53 1.20 4.17
CA ALA A 497 4.81 1.39 4.83
C ALA A 497 4.78 1.06 6.33
N VAL A 498 3.67 1.32 7.01
CA VAL A 498 3.48 0.88 8.41
C VAL A 498 3.29 -0.63 8.49
N GLN A 499 2.44 -1.20 7.65
CA GLN A 499 2.15 -2.62 7.65
C GLN A 499 3.39 -3.46 7.30
N SER A 500 4.27 -2.98 6.43
CA SER A 500 5.50 -3.64 6.01
C SER A 500 6.58 -3.74 7.10
N VAL A 501 6.42 -3.03 8.23
CA VAL A 501 7.27 -3.26 9.43
C VAL A 501 7.12 -4.67 9.97
N VAL A 502 5.93 -5.26 9.84
CA VAL A 502 5.61 -6.61 10.34
C VAL A 502 5.18 -7.56 9.22
N ASN A 503 5.51 -7.24 7.97
CA ASN A 503 5.19 -8.05 6.80
C ASN A 503 6.34 -7.97 5.76
N LEU A 504 6.12 -8.52 4.59
CA LEU A 504 7.14 -8.67 3.55
C LEU A 504 6.63 -8.18 2.19
N TYR A 505 7.56 -7.75 1.32
CA TYR A 505 7.25 -7.41 -0.05
C TYR A 505 7.14 -8.66 -0.94
N GLN A 506 6.19 -8.63 -1.89
CA GLN A 506 5.98 -9.72 -2.84
C GLN A 506 5.36 -9.23 -4.15
N PRO A 507 5.58 -9.92 -5.28
CA PRO A 507 5.00 -9.56 -6.59
C PRO A 507 3.47 -9.47 -6.61
N ILE A 508 2.79 -9.97 -5.59
CA ILE A 508 1.32 -9.96 -5.46
C ILE A 508 0.79 -8.56 -5.13
N THR A 509 1.49 -7.78 -4.29
CA THR A 509 0.99 -6.50 -3.76
C THR A 509 1.94 -5.34 -4.02
N THR A 510 3.24 -5.58 -3.95
CA THR A 510 4.28 -4.53 -4.06
C THR A 510 4.26 -3.76 -5.40
N PRO A 511 3.88 -4.36 -6.56
CA PRO A 511 3.69 -3.58 -7.78
C PRO A 511 2.72 -2.41 -7.62
N LEU A 512 1.60 -2.62 -6.92
CA LEU A 512 0.61 -1.56 -6.66
C LEU A 512 1.17 -0.46 -5.74
N PHE A 513 1.97 -0.83 -4.75
CA PHE A 513 2.65 0.13 -3.89
C PHE A 513 3.57 1.07 -4.69
N PHE A 514 4.41 0.53 -5.57
CA PHE A 514 5.28 1.34 -6.43
C PHE A 514 4.49 2.18 -7.46
N ILE A 515 3.36 1.67 -7.96
CA ILE A 515 2.44 2.44 -8.80
C ILE A 515 1.88 3.64 -8.04
N PHE A 516 1.49 3.50 -6.76
CA PHE A 516 1.01 4.64 -5.96
C PHE A 516 2.11 5.66 -5.66
N ILE A 517 3.35 5.23 -5.47
CA ILE A 517 4.51 6.13 -5.40
C ILE A 517 4.67 6.92 -6.70
N ALA A 518 4.59 6.23 -7.85
CA ALA A 518 4.68 6.87 -9.17
C ALA A 518 3.52 7.86 -9.42
N LEU A 519 2.29 7.51 -9.03
CA LEU A 519 1.14 8.41 -9.12
C LEU A 519 1.29 9.65 -8.23
N CYS A 520 1.84 9.50 -7.01
CA CYS A 520 2.17 10.64 -6.16
C CYS A 520 3.12 11.60 -6.87
N GLU A 521 4.22 11.12 -7.45
CA GLU A 521 5.17 11.98 -8.16
C GLU A 521 4.55 12.59 -9.42
N ALA A 522 3.73 11.84 -10.18
CA ALA A 522 3.01 12.36 -11.34
C ALA A 522 2.10 13.54 -10.95
N PHE A 523 1.33 13.41 -9.87
CA PHE A 523 0.48 14.50 -9.37
C PHE A 523 1.28 15.68 -8.81
N VAL A 524 2.43 15.44 -8.18
CA VAL A 524 3.35 16.50 -7.71
C VAL A 524 3.91 17.29 -8.90
N ARG A 525 4.28 16.61 -10.00
CA ARG A 525 4.76 17.27 -11.23
C ARG A 525 3.68 18.16 -11.83
N ASN A 526 2.45 17.67 -11.92
CA ASN A 526 1.32 18.46 -12.40
C ASN A 526 1.08 19.70 -11.53
N ALA A 527 1.08 19.56 -10.20
CA ALA A 527 0.92 20.68 -9.28
C ALA A 527 2.05 21.73 -9.39
N LYS A 528 3.29 21.29 -9.65
CA LYS A 528 4.42 22.21 -9.90
C LYS A 528 4.28 22.94 -11.22
N ALA A 529 3.85 22.26 -12.29
CA ALA A 529 3.66 22.86 -13.60
C ALA A 529 2.57 23.93 -13.57
N GLU A 530 1.45 23.66 -12.90
CA GLU A 530 0.36 24.64 -12.70
C GLU A 530 0.85 25.90 -11.94
N LYS A 531 1.68 25.72 -10.90
CA LYS A 531 2.29 26.85 -10.15
C LYS A 531 3.25 27.70 -11.00
N SER A 532 3.94 27.08 -11.94
CA SER A 532 4.89 27.79 -12.81
C SER A 532 4.20 28.56 -13.94
N ALA A 533 2.93 28.21 -14.24
CA ALA A 533 2.13 28.83 -15.29
C ALA A 533 1.31 30.03 -14.81
N VAL A 534 1.23 30.25 -13.49
CA VAL A 534 0.60 31.40 -12.80
C VAL A 534 1.66 32.39 -12.36
#